data_593fe61ddb7b40667fb3db107fb4cb5c
#
_entry.id   593fe61ddb7b40667fb3db107fb4cb5c
#
_cell.length_a   1.000
_cell.length_b   1.000
_cell.length_c   1.000
_cell.angle_alpha   90.00
_cell.angle_beta   90.00
_cell.angle_gamma   90.00
#
_symmetry.space_group_name_H-M   'P 1'
#
loop_
_entity.id
_entity.type
_entity.pdbx_description
1 polymer ?
#
loop_
_entity_poly.entity_id
_entity_poly.type
_entity_poly.pdbx_seq_one_letter_code
_entity_poly.pdbx_strand_id
1 'polypeptide(L)'
;MTTPTAVALEDAKVAFRLGDGRVYTAVEKAHLAVAQGEFVAIVGPTGCGKSTLLNVAAGLLKPAAGSVRIFDRPLAGLNRDAGYLFQADALFPWKTALDNVAIGLEIRGTPRAEALPRAQKWLASVGLGAFANRYPHMLSGGQRKRVALAQVLIRDPKILLMDEPFGPLDAQTRQVMGNLLLDLWNADRKAVLFVTHDLEEAIALADRVVIMSAGPSSRIIGDWRVTLPRPRDIFEVRLDKEFHALHREIWSVLKDEVMKGYAQSTQAAEAV
;
A
#
# COMPACT_ATOMS: atom_id res chain seq x y z
N MET A 1 12.85 24.56 3.73
CA MET A 1 11.69 24.50 2.80
C MET A 1 10.89 23.29 3.20
N THR A 2 9.60 23.43 3.50
CA THR A 2 8.72 22.30 3.83
C THR A 2 8.46 21.51 2.56
N THR A 3 8.70 20.20 2.58
CA THR A 3 8.39 19.31 1.44
C THR A 3 6.88 19.37 1.17
N PRO A 4 6.44 19.57 -0.08
CA PRO A 4 5.03 19.64 -0.40
C PRO A 4 4.29 18.34 -0.02
N THR A 5 3.03 18.46 0.41
CA THR A 5 2.20 17.31 0.78
C THR A 5 1.62 16.65 -0.48
N ALA A 6 1.83 15.34 -0.63
CA ALA A 6 1.25 14.58 -1.74
C ALA A 6 -0.16 14.08 -1.42
N VAL A 7 -0.38 13.58 -0.20
CA VAL A 7 -1.69 13.12 0.29
C VAL A 7 -1.93 13.69 1.67
N ALA A 8 -3.08 14.31 1.90
CA ALA A 8 -3.53 14.71 3.23
C ALA A 8 -4.96 14.20 3.49
N LEU A 9 -5.12 13.52 4.60
CA LEU A 9 -6.40 13.18 5.20
C LEU A 9 -6.57 14.06 6.45
N GLU A 10 -7.62 14.87 6.49
CA GLU A 10 -7.87 15.82 7.56
C GLU A 10 -9.19 15.46 8.24
N ASP A 11 -9.11 14.96 9.48
CA ASP A 11 -10.25 14.50 10.29
C ASP A 11 -11.18 13.54 9.52
N ALA A 12 -10.60 12.70 8.67
CA ALA A 12 -11.37 11.82 7.80
C ALA A 12 -12.13 10.78 8.63
N LYS A 13 -13.47 10.78 8.49
CA LYS A 13 -14.38 9.80 9.07
C LYS A 13 -14.96 8.93 7.99
N VAL A 14 -14.92 7.61 8.19
CA VAL A 14 -15.52 6.65 7.27
C VAL A 14 -16.56 5.82 8.01
N ALA A 15 -17.79 5.86 7.50
CA ALA A 15 -18.90 5.13 8.06
C ALA A 15 -19.73 4.46 6.95
N PHE A 16 -20.24 3.28 7.24
CA PHE A 16 -21.06 2.49 6.33
C PHE A 16 -22.46 2.30 6.93
N ARG A 17 -23.50 2.39 6.10
CA ARG A 17 -24.84 1.97 6.48
C ARG A 17 -24.96 0.47 6.29
N LEU A 18 -25.36 -0.23 7.34
CA LEU A 18 -25.64 -1.66 7.31
C LEU A 18 -27.06 -1.90 6.77
N GLY A 19 -27.34 -3.14 6.32
CA GLY A 19 -28.64 -3.51 5.76
C GLY A 19 -29.80 -3.38 6.73
N ASP A 20 -29.53 -3.38 8.04
CA ASP A 20 -30.50 -3.16 9.13
C ASP A 20 -30.70 -1.68 9.52
N GLY A 21 -30.09 -0.76 8.76
CA GLY A 21 -30.17 0.69 9.00
C GLY A 21 -29.19 1.24 10.03
N ARG A 22 -28.44 0.40 10.75
CA ARG A 22 -27.38 0.83 11.67
C ARG A 22 -26.20 1.46 10.90
N VAL A 23 -25.46 2.34 11.57
CA VAL A 23 -24.25 2.96 11.03
C VAL A 23 -23.04 2.32 11.69
N TYR A 24 -22.17 1.71 10.87
CA TYR A 24 -20.87 1.19 11.30
C TYR A 24 -19.80 2.22 10.96
N THR A 25 -19.14 2.77 11.97
CA THR A 25 -18.00 3.67 11.77
C THR A 25 -16.72 2.83 11.73
N ALA A 26 -16.10 2.75 10.56
CA ALA A 26 -14.86 2.02 10.38
C ALA A 26 -13.65 2.84 10.88
N VAL A 27 -13.59 4.11 10.50
CA VAL A 27 -12.51 5.04 10.87
C VAL A 27 -13.11 6.32 11.42
N GLU A 28 -12.56 6.81 12.53
CA GLU A 28 -12.99 8.04 13.20
C GLU A 28 -11.83 9.03 13.26
N LYS A 29 -12.01 10.23 12.65
CA LYS A 29 -11.07 11.36 12.70
C LYS A 29 -9.61 11.00 12.35
N ALA A 30 -9.39 10.28 11.24
CA ALA A 30 -8.04 10.01 10.79
C ALA A 30 -7.38 11.30 10.28
N HIS A 31 -6.20 11.61 10.83
CA HIS A 31 -5.35 12.70 10.38
C HIS A 31 -4.02 12.12 9.90
N LEU A 32 -3.73 12.24 8.61
CA LEU A 32 -2.52 11.67 7.99
C LEU A 32 -2.06 12.58 6.85
N ALA A 33 -0.80 12.97 6.89
CA ALA A 33 -0.14 13.64 5.78
C ALA A 33 1.03 12.78 5.27
N VAL A 34 1.16 12.66 3.96
CA VAL A 34 2.27 12.01 3.26
C VAL A 34 2.94 13.04 2.38
N ALA A 35 4.22 13.30 2.60
CA ALA A 35 5.00 14.24 1.79
C ALA A 35 5.36 13.67 0.41
N GLN A 36 5.70 14.52 -0.53
CA GLN A 36 6.26 14.07 -1.81
C GLN A 36 7.57 13.33 -1.57
N GLY A 37 7.71 12.15 -2.20
CA GLY A 37 8.89 11.30 -2.06
C GLY A 37 9.01 10.61 -0.69
N GLU A 38 8.00 10.68 0.17
CA GLU A 38 7.96 9.99 1.45
C GLU A 38 7.31 8.61 1.32
N PHE A 39 7.89 7.62 1.98
CA PHE A 39 7.32 6.28 2.09
C PHE A 39 6.70 6.11 3.48
N VAL A 40 5.38 6.09 3.58
CA VAL A 40 4.63 5.91 4.83
C VAL A 40 3.98 4.54 4.86
N ALA A 41 4.22 3.77 5.92
CA ALA A 41 3.52 2.51 6.17
C ALA A 41 2.42 2.68 7.22
N ILE A 42 1.26 2.09 6.98
CA ILE A 42 0.17 1.99 7.95
C ILE A 42 0.09 0.55 8.43
N VAL A 43 0.19 0.36 9.75
CA VAL A 43 0.11 -0.94 10.42
C VAL A 43 -1.05 -0.92 11.43
N GLY A 44 -1.66 -2.07 11.65
CA GLY A 44 -2.74 -2.21 12.63
C GLY A 44 -3.45 -3.56 12.50
N PRO A 45 -4.34 -3.90 13.44
CA PRO A 45 -5.08 -5.17 13.43
C PRO A 45 -5.87 -5.39 12.14
N THR A 46 -6.19 -6.66 11.85
CA THR A 46 -7.07 -6.99 10.73
C THR A 46 -8.44 -6.35 10.95
N GLY A 47 -9.01 -5.77 9.89
CA GLY A 47 -10.33 -5.12 9.95
C GLY A 47 -10.35 -3.71 10.57
N CYS A 48 -9.22 -3.15 11.00
CA CYS A 48 -9.17 -1.81 11.61
C CYS A 48 -9.35 -0.65 10.61
N GLY A 49 -9.53 -0.89 9.31
CA GLY A 49 -9.79 0.17 8.33
C GLY A 49 -8.58 0.70 7.56
N LYS A 50 -7.44 -0.01 7.54
CA LYS A 50 -6.25 0.37 6.75
C LYS A 50 -6.56 0.52 5.27
N SER A 51 -7.13 -0.52 4.65
CA SER A 51 -7.57 -0.49 3.24
C SER A 51 -8.66 0.57 3.00
N THR A 52 -9.48 0.85 4.02
CA THR A 52 -10.48 1.91 3.96
C THR A 52 -9.84 3.29 3.80
N LEU A 53 -8.79 3.61 4.58
CA LEU A 53 -8.02 4.85 4.40
C LEU A 53 -7.34 4.93 3.04
N LEU A 54 -6.80 3.80 2.56
CA LEU A 54 -6.19 3.73 1.25
C LEU A 54 -7.22 4.02 0.14
N ASN A 55 -8.43 3.46 0.25
CA ASN A 55 -9.54 3.71 -0.68
C ASN A 55 -10.00 5.17 -0.65
N VAL A 56 -9.97 5.81 0.52
CA VAL A 56 -10.23 7.25 0.65
C VAL A 56 -9.17 8.07 -0.08
N ALA A 57 -7.88 7.76 0.10
CA ALA A 57 -6.78 8.44 -0.61
C ALA A 57 -6.82 8.20 -2.13
N ALA A 58 -7.35 7.06 -2.58
CA ALA A 58 -7.57 6.74 -3.99
C ALA A 58 -8.79 7.45 -4.60
N GLY A 59 -9.68 8.03 -3.77
CA GLY A 59 -10.97 8.57 -4.20
C GLY A 59 -11.99 7.51 -4.62
N LEU A 60 -11.73 6.24 -4.24
CA LEU A 60 -12.66 5.12 -4.42
C LEU A 60 -13.77 5.15 -3.36
N LEU A 61 -13.50 5.79 -2.23
CA LEU A 61 -14.44 5.96 -1.14
C LEU A 61 -14.43 7.41 -0.67
N LYS A 62 -15.62 8.02 -0.60
CA LYS A 62 -15.79 9.37 -0.07
C LYS A 62 -15.92 9.30 1.46
N PRO A 63 -15.15 10.08 2.23
CA PRO A 63 -15.32 10.13 3.67
C PRO A 63 -16.70 10.73 4.04
N ALA A 64 -17.29 10.26 5.14
CA ALA A 64 -18.55 10.77 5.68
C ALA A 64 -18.38 12.16 6.30
N ALA A 65 -17.18 12.47 6.81
CA ALA A 65 -16.78 13.79 7.31
C ALA A 65 -15.26 13.96 7.15
N GLY A 66 -14.77 15.18 7.26
CA GLY A 66 -13.38 15.54 7.02
C GLY A 66 -13.09 15.79 5.55
N SER A 67 -11.82 15.92 5.20
CA SER A 67 -11.39 16.24 3.84
C SER A 67 -10.21 15.38 3.39
N VAL A 68 -10.05 15.27 2.06
CA VAL A 68 -8.91 14.65 1.39
C VAL A 68 -8.31 15.65 0.42
N ARG A 69 -7.00 15.83 0.49
CA ARG A 69 -6.26 16.70 -0.44
C ARG A 69 -5.15 15.92 -1.11
N ILE A 70 -4.99 16.16 -2.41
CA ILE A 70 -3.91 15.61 -3.22
C ILE A 70 -3.13 16.78 -3.80
N PHE A 71 -1.84 16.86 -3.51
CA PHE A 71 -0.98 18.01 -3.85
C PHE A 71 -1.66 19.34 -3.48
N ASP A 72 -2.10 19.44 -2.22
CA ASP A 72 -2.80 20.58 -1.63
C ASP A 72 -4.14 20.98 -2.29
N ARG A 73 -4.67 20.17 -3.20
CA ARG A 73 -5.97 20.38 -3.86
C ARG A 73 -7.01 19.41 -3.30
N PRO A 74 -8.24 19.85 -3.03
CA PRO A 74 -9.32 18.94 -2.62
C PRO A 74 -9.52 17.82 -3.65
N LEU A 75 -9.60 16.58 -3.18
CA LEU A 75 -9.85 15.44 -4.05
C LEU A 75 -11.31 15.39 -4.49
N ALA A 76 -11.55 15.49 -5.79
CA ALA A 76 -12.86 15.33 -6.42
C ALA A 76 -12.86 14.08 -7.29
N GLY A 77 -13.57 13.02 -6.86
CA GLY A 77 -13.61 11.74 -7.56
C GLY A 77 -12.31 10.94 -7.43
N LEU A 78 -11.93 10.22 -8.48
CA LEU A 78 -10.75 9.35 -8.46
C LEU A 78 -9.44 10.13 -8.46
N ASN A 79 -8.50 9.70 -7.64
CA ASN A 79 -7.14 10.24 -7.63
C ASN A 79 -6.36 9.75 -8.86
N ARG A 80 -6.29 10.59 -9.89
CA ARG A 80 -5.64 10.26 -11.17
C ARG A 80 -4.11 10.28 -11.10
N ASP A 81 -3.53 10.90 -10.07
CA ASP A 81 -2.09 10.90 -9.80
C ASP A 81 -1.63 9.63 -9.08
N ALA A 82 -2.57 8.79 -8.60
CA ALA A 82 -2.25 7.56 -7.89
C ALA A 82 -2.21 6.33 -8.79
N GLY A 83 -1.26 5.45 -8.50
CA GLY A 83 -1.27 4.05 -8.87
C GLY A 83 -1.68 3.21 -7.67
N TYR A 84 -2.63 2.28 -7.85
CA TYR A 84 -3.11 1.41 -6.78
C TYR A 84 -2.67 -0.03 -7.02
N LEU A 85 -1.95 -0.60 -6.07
CA LEU A 85 -1.58 -2.02 -6.04
C LEU A 85 -2.44 -2.74 -5.00
N PHE A 86 -3.36 -3.56 -5.48
CA PHE A 86 -4.31 -4.30 -4.64
C PHE A 86 -3.66 -5.52 -3.97
N GLN A 87 -4.27 -6.00 -2.90
CA GLN A 87 -3.90 -7.24 -2.24
C GLN A 87 -4.01 -8.43 -3.22
N ALA A 88 -5.09 -8.51 -4.00
CA ALA A 88 -5.17 -9.41 -5.15
C ALA A 88 -4.34 -8.87 -6.32
N ASP A 89 -3.83 -9.77 -7.18
CA ASP A 89 -2.91 -9.39 -8.26
C ASP A 89 -3.56 -8.49 -9.32
N ALA A 90 -4.90 -8.47 -9.42
CA ALA A 90 -5.70 -7.68 -10.36
C ALA A 90 -5.24 -7.79 -11.83
N LEU A 91 -4.61 -8.91 -12.20
CA LEU A 91 -4.20 -9.19 -13.57
C LEU A 91 -5.36 -9.77 -14.38
N PHE A 92 -5.44 -9.40 -15.65
CA PHE A 92 -6.39 -9.98 -16.58
C PHE A 92 -5.95 -11.41 -16.96
N PRO A 93 -6.67 -12.46 -16.56
CA PRO A 93 -6.23 -13.85 -16.74
C PRO A 93 -6.13 -14.28 -18.20
N TRP A 94 -6.83 -13.59 -19.10
CA TRP A 94 -6.81 -13.82 -20.57
C TRP A 94 -5.76 -13.00 -21.32
N LYS A 95 -4.95 -12.19 -20.63
CA LYS A 95 -3.86 -11.41 -21.19
C LYS A 95 -2.51 -11.98 -20.75
N THR A 96 -1.51 -11.89 -21.63
CA THR A 96 -0.12 -12.22 -21.27
C THR A 96 0.43 -11.24 -20.24
N ALA A 97 1.59 -11.54 -19.65
CA ALA A 97 2.28 -10.61 -18.76
C ALA A 97 2.58 -9.27 -19.45
N LEU A 98 3.03 -9.32 -20.71
CA LEU A 98 3.29 -8.13 -21.53
C LEU A 98 2.02 -7.30 -21.74
N ASP A 99 0.92 -7.95 -22.13
CA ASP A 99 -0.35 -7.26 -22.36
C ASP A 99 -0.94 -6.69 -21.05
N ASN A 100 -0.76 -7.39 -19.93
CA ASN A 100 -1.17 -6.88 -18.63
C ASN A 100 -0.42 -5.60 -18.24
N VAL A 101 0.87 -5.51 -18.53
CA VAL A 101 1.64 -4.29 -18.27
C VAL A 101 1.27 -3.19 -19.28
N ALA A 102 1.16 -3.52 -20.58
CA ALA A 102 0.87 -2.55 -21.63
C ALA A 102 -0.49 -1.85 -21.44
N ILE A 103 -1.51 -2.57 -20.92
CA ILE A 103 -2.86 -2.02 -20.75
C ILE A 103 -2.87 -0.78 -19.84
N GLY A 104 -1.91 -0.64 -18.93
CA GLY A 104 -1.75 0.56 -18.11
C GLY A 104 -1.58 1.83 -18.92
N LEU A 105 -1.00 1.74 -20.10
CA LEU A 105 -0.84 2.85 -21.07
C LEU A 105 -1.99 2.89 -22.10
N GLU A 106 -2.43 1.73 -22.60
CA GLU A 106 -3.51 1.63 -23.60
C GLU A 106 -4.80 2.29 -23.09
N ILE A 107 -5.16 2.12 -21.82
CA ILE A 107 -6.34 2.76 -21.20
C ILE A 107 -6.24 4.29 -21.23
N ARG A 108 -5.04 4.85 -21.27
CA ARG A 108 -4.79 6.30 -21.39
C ARG A 108 -4.70 6.78 -22.83
N GLY A 109 -4.96 5.91 -23.82
CA GLY A 109 -4.96 6.24 -25.22
C GLY A 109 -3.59 6.10 -25.91
N THR A 110 -2.57 5.55 -25.23
CA THR A 110 -1.28 5.25 -25.88
C THR A 110 -1.48 4.13 -26.89
N PRO A 111 -1.08 4.32 -28.18
CA PRO A 111 -1.16 3.27 -29.17
C PRO A 111 -0.40 2.00 -28.75
N ARG A 112 -0.96 0.83 -29.07
CA ARG A 112 -0.36 -0.46 -28.71
C ARG A 112 1.08 -0.61 -29.19
N ALA A 113 1.38 -0.11 -30.38
CA ALA A 113 2.74 -0.14 -30.96
C ALA A 113 3.79 0.60 -30.08
N GLU A 114 3.36 1.61 -29.34
CA GLU A 114 4.20 2.36 -28.41
C GLU A 114 4.17 1.75 -26.99
N ALA A 115 3.02 1.20 -26.57
CA ALA A 115 2.84 0.63 -25.25
C ALA A 115 3.66 -0.66 -25.06
N LEU A 116 3.70 -1.55 -26.05
CA LEU A 116 4.38 -2.85 -25.95
C LEU A 116 5.89 -2.74 -25.70
N PRO A 117 6.68 -1.91 -26.41
CA PRO A 117 8.12 -1.77 -26.13
C PRO A 117 8.38 -1.21 -24.71
N ARG A 118 7.52 -0.31 -24.21
CA ARG A 118 7.62 0.22 -22.85
C ARG A 118 7.28 -0.84 -21.81
N ALA A 119 6.24 -1.64 -22.06
CA ALA A 119 5.87 -2.76 -21.22
C ALA A 119 6.96 -3.83 -21.14
N GLN A 120 7.63 -4.11 -22.26
CA GLN A 120 8.77 -5.05 -22.31
C GLN A 120 9.95 -4.56 -21.45
N LYS A 121 10.24 -3.25 -21.47
CA LYS A 121 11.28 -2.65 -20.61
C LYS A 121 10.90 -2.77 -19.13
N TRP A 122 9.64 -2.52 -18.78
CA TRP A 122 9.18 -2.68 -17.39
C TRP A 122 9.21 -4.13 -16.92
N LEU A 123 8.85 -5.10 -17.76
CA LEU A 123 9.01 -6.52 -17.43
C LEU A 123 10.48 -6.89 -17.21
N ALA A 124 11.39 -6.35 -18.02
CA ALA A 124 12.82 -6.57 -17.82
C ALA A 124 13.32 -5.98 -16.49
N SER A 125 12.88 -4.75 -16.11
CA SER A 125 13.29 -4.10 -14.85
C SER A 125 12.80 -4.83 -13.60
N VAL A 126 11.68 -5.58 -13.69
CA VAL A 126 11.21 -6.46 -12.61
C VAL A 126 11.70 -7.91 -12.73
N GLY A 127 12.67 -8.18 -13.64
CA GLY A 127 13.29 -9.50 -13.83
C GLY A 127 12.39 -10.52 -14.54
N LEU A 128 11.40 -10.06 -15.32
CA LEU A 128 10.44 -10.92 -16.02
C LEU A 128 10.47 -10.81 -17.55
N GLY A 129 11.54 -10.26 -18.14
CA GLY A 129 11.63 -10.07 -19.58
C GLY A 129 11.42 -11.36 -20.38
N ALA A 130 11.94 -12.51 -19.92
CA ALA A 130 11.76 -13.83 -20.55
C ALA A 130 10.33 -14.42 -20.37
N PHE A 131 9.51 -13.84 -19.49
CA PHE A 131 8.16 -14.32 -19.15
C PHE A 131 7.07 -13.50 -19.82
N ALA A 132 7.41 -12.58 -20.70
CA ALA A 132 6.49 -11.61 -21.34
C ALA A 132 5.24 -12.27 -21.97
N ASN A 133 5.41 -13.42 -22.61
CA ASN A 133 4.33 -14.14 -23.30
C ASN A 133 3.56 -15.12 -22.41
N ARG A 134 3.86 -15.21 -21.12
CA ARG A 134 3.15 -16.11 -20.20
C ARG A 134 1.87 -15.47 -19.69
N TYR A 135 0.85 -16.29 -19.50
CA TYR A 135 -0.42 -15.91 -18.86
C TYR A 135 -0.29 -15.97 -17.33
N PRO A 136 -1.11 -15.24 -16.55
CA PRO A 136 -1.04 -15.20 -15.09
C PRO A 136 -1.05 -16.59 -14.42
N HIS A 137 -1.83 -17.55 -14.92
CA HIS A 137 -1.87 -18.92 -14.39
C HIS A 137 -0.57 -19.70 -14.60
N MET A 138 0.31 -19.26 -15.49
CA MET A 138 1.63 -19.87 -15.77
C MET A 138 2.74 -19.21 -14.94
N LEU A 139 2.42 -18.26 -14.06
CA LEU A 139 3.36 -17.49 -13.25
C LEU A 139 3.22 -17.88 -11.77
N SER A 140 4.36 -17.87 -11.03
CA SER A 140 4.30 -17.98 -9.57
C SER A 140 3.64 -16.75 -8.92
N GLY A 141 3.27 -16.85 -7.65
CA GLY A 141 2.70 -15.71 -6.90
C GLY A 141 3.59 -14.47 -6.94
N GLY A 142 4.89 -14.63 -6.67
CA GLY A 142 5.86 -13.53 -6.74
C GLY A 142 6.02 -12.96 -8.15
N GLN A 143 5.98 -13.82 -9.20
CA GLN A 143 6.02 -13.34 -10.58
C GLN A 143 4.77 -12.53 -10.94
N ARG A 144 3.57 -12.98 -10.53
CA ARG A 144 2.34 -12.20 -10.73
C ARG A 144 2.40 -10.84 -10.04
N LYS A 145 2.92 -10.79 -8.80
CA LYS A 145 3.11 -9.51 -8.08
C LYS A 145 4.06 -8.56 -8.80
N ARG A 146 5.16 -9.07 -9.39
CA ARG A 146 6.06 -8.26 -10.21
C ARG A 146 5.39 -7.73 -11.48
N VAL A 147 4.54 -8.53 -12.15
CA VAL A 147 3.74 -8.06 -13.28
C VAL A 147 2.77 -6.97 -12.85
N ALA A 148 2.05 -7.15 -11.74
CA ALA A 148 1.11 -6.16 -11.20
C ALA A 148 1.84 -4.85 -10.81
N LEU A 149 3.03 -4.94 -10.21
CA LEU A 149 3.86 -3.77 -9.90
C LEU A 149 4.28 -3.03 -11.18
N ALA A 150 4.74 -3.74 -12.21
CA ALA A 150 5.10 -3.16 -13.50
C ALA A 150 3.88 -2.51 -14.19
N GLN A 151 2.69 -3.14 -14.11
CA GLN A 151 1.43 -2.62 -14.64
C GLN A 151 1.04 -1.27 -14.02
N VAL A 152 1.28 -1.11 -12.72
CA VAL A 152 1.02 0.15 -12.01
C VAL A 152 2.07 1.19 -12.35
N LEU A 153 3.36 0.82 -12.29
CA LEU A 153 4.48 1.76 -12.44
C LEU A 153 4.67 2.27 -13.87
N ILE A 154 4.28 1.51 -14.90
CA ILE A 154 4.37 1.95 -16.31
C ILE A 154 3.57 3.23 -16.59
N ARG A 155 2.55 3.51 -15.76
CA ARG A 155 1.71 4.70 -15.84
C ARG A 155 2.38 5.95 -15.28
N ASP A 156 3.54 5.79 -14.66
CA ASP A 156 4.30 6.83 -13.98
C ASP A 156 3.43 7.63 -12.96
N PRO A 157 2.82 6.95 -11.98
CA PRO A 157 2.03 7.63 -10.97
C PRO A 157 2.93 8.45 -10.04
N LYS A 158 2.42 9.58 -9.53
CA LYS A 158 3.13 10.39 -8.53
C LYS A 158 2.97 9.85 -7.12
N ILE A 159 1.91 9.08 -6.89
CA ILE A 159 1.56 8.47 -5.61
C ILE A 159 1.38 6.97 -5.83
N LEU A 160 1.93 6.15 -4.94
CA LEU A 160 1.70 4.71 -4.90
C LEU A 160 0.85 4.37 -3.66
N LEU A 161 -0.30 3.77 -3.90
CA LEU A 161 -1.20 3.25 -2.87
C LEU A 161 -1.10 1.72 -2.92
N MET A 162 -0.65 1.09 -1.83
CA MET A 162 -0.37 -0.34 -1.80
C MET A 162 -1.10 -1.01 -0.63
N ASP A 163 -2.01 -1.93 -0.95
CA ASP A 163 -2.85 -2.64 0.03
C ASP A 163 -2.35 -4.07 0.23
N GLU A 164 -1.60 -4.32 1.31
CA GLU A 164 -0.99 -5.61 1.65
C GLU A 164 -0.37 -6.34 0.45
N PRO A 165 0.48 -5.66 -0.36
CA PRO A 165 0.87 -6.16 -1.67
C PRO A 165 1.65 -7.47 -1.62
N PHE A 166 2.30 -7.76 -0.50
CA PHE A 166 3.17 -8.92 -0.33
C PHE A 166 2.61 -9.96 0.65
N GLY A 167 1.42 -9.72 1.22
CA GLY A 167 0.78 -10.62 2.20
C GLY A 167 0.70 -12.10 1.76
N PRO A 168 0.27 -12.42 0.51
CA PRO A 168 0.16 -13.81 0.04
C PRO A 168 1.49 -14.51 -0.27
N LEU A 169 2.63 -13.82 -0.16
CA LEU A 169 3.95 -14.37 -0.50
C LEU A 169 4.61 -15.06 0.69
N ASP A 170 5.39 -16.09 0.41
CA ASP A 170 6.30 -16.69 1.40
C ASP A 170 7.35 -15.68 1.87
N ALA A 171 7.98 -15.96 3.02
CA ALA A 171 8.90 -15.02 3.65
C ALA A 171 10.09 -14.61 2.77
N GLN A 172 10.68 -15.55 2.02
CA GLN A 172 11.84 -15.26 1.16
C GLN A 172 11.43 -14.41 -0.04
N THR A 173 10.35 -14.81 -0.72
CA THR A 173 9.80 -14.06 -1.87
C THR A 173 9.40 -12.65 -1.44
N ARG A 174 8.83 -12.47 -0.23
CA ARG A 174 8.46 -11.16 0.32
C ARG A 174 9.68 -10.24 0.47
N GLN A 175 10.79 -10.74 1.00
CA GLN A 175 12.04 -9.98 1.14
C GLN A 175 12.59 -9.55 -0.21
N VAL A 176 12.64 -10.48 -1.18
CA VAL A 176 13.07 -10.17 -2.56
C VAL A 176 12.18 -9.12 -3.21
N MET A 177 10.87 -9.19 -3.01
CA MET A 177 9.91 -8.20 -3.52
C MET A 177 10.07 -6.84 -2.85
N GLY A 178 10.36 -6.83 -1.56
CA GLY A 178 10.61 -5.60 -0.82
C GLY A 178 11.89 -4.89 -1.30
N ASN A 179 12.99 -5.62 -1.51
CA ASN A 179 14.22 -5.05 -2.09
C ASN A 179 13.94 -4.49 -3.51
N LEU A 180 13.26 -5.24 -4.36
CA LEU A 180 12.86 -4.76 -5.68
C LEU A 180 12.04 -3.46 -5.60
N LEU A 181 11.10 -3.38 -4.66
CA LEU A 181 10.30 -2.16 -4.44
C LEU A 181 11.17 -1.00 -3.99
N LEU A 182 12.12 -1.23 -3.07
CA LEU A 182 13.07 -0.20 -2.62
C LEU A 182 13.97 0.30 -3.74
N ASP A 183 14.49 -0.59 -4.60
CA ASP A 183 15.31 -0.22 -5.74
C ASP A 183 14.55 0.66 -6.73
N LEU A 184 13.33 0.27 -7.08
CA LEU A 184 12.46 1.04 -7.96
C LEU A 184 12.06 2.40 -7.35
N TRP A 185 11.77 2.43 -6.04
CA TRP A 185 11.44 3.66 -5.33
C TRP A 185 12.65 4.58 -5.14
N ASN A 186 13.85 4.05 -4.88
CA ASN A 186 15.08 4.86 -4.77
C ASN A 186 15.45 5.53 -6.09
N ALA A 187 15.16 4.88 -7.23
CA ALA A 187 15.41 5.43 -8.56
C ALA A 187 14.48 6.61 -8.89
N ASP A 188 13.25 6.58 -8.38
CA ASP A 188 12.25 7.62 -8.60
C ASP A 188 11.32 7.72 -7.39
N ARG A 189 11.68 8.62 -6.47
CA ARG A 189 11.00 8.77 -5.17
C ARG A 189 9.60 9.34 -5.32
N LYS A 190 8.64 8.43 -5.42
CA LYS A 190 7.21 8.75 -5.37
C LYS A 190 6.72 8.80 -3.92
N ALA A 191 5.63 9.52 -3.66
CA ALA A 191 4.92 9.38 -2.39
C ALA A 191 4.30 7.98 -2.30
N VAL A 192 4.50 7.28 -1.18
CA VAL A 192 3.98 5.92 -0.99
C VAL A 192 3.13 5.87 0.28
N LEU A 193 1.94 5.31 0.16
CA LEU A 193 1.12 4.88 1.28
C LEU A 193 0.96 3.37 1.20
N PHE A 194 1.60 2.67 2.13
CA PHE A 194 1.76 1.23 2.15
C PHE A 194 1.01 0.63 3.33
N VAL A 195 0.05 -0.22 3.09
CA VAL A 195 -0.69 -0.94 4.13
C VAL A 195 -0.12 -2.33 4.29
N THR A 196 0.19 -2.71 5.52
CA THR A 196 0.62 -4.06 5.88
C THR A 196 0.18 -4.41 7.30
N HIS A 197 0.12 -5.69 7.61
CA HIS A 197 -0.02 -6.21 8.98
C HIS A 197 1.32 -6.64 9.59
N ASP A 198 2.40 -6.58 8.81
CA ASP A 198 3.76 -6.97 9.22
C ASP A 198 4.57 -5.72 9.61
N LEU A 199 4.85 -5.59 10.93
CA LEU A 199 5.61 -4.45 11.45
C LEU A 199 7.05 -4.43 10.98
N GLU A 200 7.68 -5.60 10.81
CA GLU A 200 9.06 -5.66 10.31
C GLU A 200 9.16 -5.17 8.87
N GLU A 201 8.17 -5.55 8.04
CA GLU A 201 8.05 -5.05 6.67
C GLU A 201 7.89 -3.53 6.64
N ALA A 202 7.01 -2.99 7.50
CA ALA A 202 6.78 -1.55 7.61
C ALA A 202 8.07 -0.79 7.97
N ILE A 203 8.82 -1.24 8.99
CA ILE A 203 10.06 -0.60 9.42
C ILE A 203 11.15 -0.72 8.34
N ALA A 204 11.26 -1.88 7.69
CA ALA A 204 12.28 -2.10 6.66
C ALA A 204 12.08 -1.20 5.44
N LEU A 205 10.82 -0.98 5.01
CA LEU A 205 10.49 -0.25 3.80
C LEU A 205 10.32 1.25 4.01
N ALA A 206 9.62 1.67 5.08
CA ALA A 206 9.09 3.02 5.18
C ALA A 206 10.06 4.04 5.80
N ASP A 207 9.83 5.31 5.53
CA ASP A 207 10.45 6.45 6.24
C ASP A 207 9.67 6.79 7.51
N ARG A 208 8.39 6.37 7.56
CA ARG A 208 7.50 6.59 8.69
C ARG A 208 6.50 5.44 8.84
N VAL A 209 6.28 5.01 10.07
CA VAL A 209 5.31 3.96 10.42
C VAL A 209 4.19 4.56 11.25
N VAL A 210 2.96 4.40 10.79
CA VAL A 210 1.74 4.89 11.42
C VAL A 210 0.92 3.70 11.92
N ILE A 211 0.47 3.76 13.17
CA ILE A 211 -0.32 2.69 13.79
C ILE A 211 -1.79 3.11 13.89
N MET A 212 -2.65 2.20 13.43
CA MET A 212 -4.10 2.29 13.64
C MET A 212 -4.55 1.44 14.82
N SER A 213 -5.46 1.96 15.63
CA SER A 213 -6.12 1.22 16.71
C SER A 213 -7.03 0.11 16.16
N ALA A 214 -7.42 -0.84 17.00
CA ALA A 214 -8.49 -1.78 16.69
C ALA A 214 -9.80 -1.04 16.34
N GLY A 215 -10.63 -1.67 15.47
CA GLY A 215 -11.99 -1.19 15.17
C GLY A 215 -12.99 -1.60 16.26
N PRO A 216 -14.24 -1.18 16.17
CA PRO A 216 -14.77 -0.13 15.30
C PRO A 216 -14.29 1.27 15.69
N SER A 217 -14.55 2.27 14.85
CA SER A 217 -14.12 3.66 15.07
C SER A 217 -12.62 3.80 15.30
N SER A 218 -11.84 3.07 14.49
CA SER A 218 -10.38 3.09 14.59
C SER A 218 -9.80 4.48 14.34
N ARG A 219 -8.64 4.73 14.94
CA ARG A 219 -7.92 6.01 14.86
C ARG A 219 -6.44 5.77 14.64
N ILE A 220 -5.74 6.78 14.19
CA ILE A 220 -4.28 6.81 14.25
C ILE A 220 -3.88 7.06 15.70
N ILE A 221 -3.07 6.17 16.26
CA ILE A 221 -2.66 6.20 17.69
C ILE A 221 -1.15 6.34 17.87
N GLY A 222 -0.40 6.30 16.77
CA GLY A 222 1.03 6.48 16.80
C GLY A 222 1.60 6.76 15.42
N ASP A 223 2.74 7.46 15.41
CA ASP A 223 3.43 7.89 14.20
C ASP A 223 4.93 7.98 14.51
N TRP A 224 5.75 7.10 13.93
CA TRP A 224 7.18 6.99 14.20
C TRP A 224 8.00 7.23 12.95
N ARG A 225 9.02 8.07 13.05
CA ARG A 225 10.04 8.19 12.01
C ARG A 225 11.00 7.02 12.07
N VAL A 226 11.30 6.45 10.92
CA VAL A 226 12.31 5.41 10.75
C VAL A 226 13.63 6.07 10.40
N THR A 227 14.56 6.12 11.37
CA THR A 227 15.85 6.80 11.24
C THR A 227 16.93 5.94 10.59
N LEU A 228 16.62 4.68 10.28
CA LEU A 228 17.54 3.75 9.61
C LEU A 228 18.03 4.34 8.28
N PRO A 229 19.34 4.26 7.99
CA PRO A 229 19.91 4.88 6.79
C PRO A 229 19.38 4.23 5.50
N ARG A 230 19.45 5.00 4.39
CA ARG A 230 19.16 4.51 3.04
C ARG A 230 20.43 4.58 2.17
N PRO A 231 20.62 3.72 1.15
CA PRO A 231 19.70 2.63 0.73
C PRO A 231 19.66 1.49 1.76
N ARG A 232 18.51 0.82 1.89
CA ARG A 232 18.32 -0.32 2.77
C ARG A 232 18.31 -1.62 1.97
N ASP A 233 18.92 -2.66 2.51
CA ASP A 233 18.70 -4.05 2.13
C ASP A 233 17.84 -4.70 3.21
N ILE A 234 16.72 -5.30 2.82
CA ILE A 234 15.75 -5.90 3.76
C ILE A 234 16.35 -7.10 4.49
N PHE A 235 17.30 -7.81 3.87
CA PHE A 235 17.98 -8.92 4.52
C PHE A 235 18.89 -8.44 5.64
N GLU A 236 19.59 -7.32 5.42
CA GLU A 236 20.60 -6.80 6.34
C GLU A 236 20.00 -5.86 7.40
N VAL A 237 19.04 -5.00 7.02
CA VAL A 237 18.48 -3.98 7.93
C VAL A 237 17.81 -4.58 9.17
N ARG A 238 17.28 -5.80 9.07
CA ARG A 238 16.69 -6.55 10.19
C ARG A 238 17.69 -6.99 11.24
N LEU A 239 19.00 -7.01 10.91
CA LEU A 239 20.07 -7.34 11.85
C LEU A 239 20.55 -6.12 12.66
N ASP A 240 20.08 -4.92 12.28
CA ASP A 240 20.48 -3.68 12.92
C ASP A 240 19.88 -3.53 14.32
N LYS A 241 20.69 -3.03 15.26
CA LYS A 241 20.23 -2.78 16.63
C LYS A 241 19.16 -1.70 16.72
N GLU A 242 19.26 -0.66 15.88
CA GLU A 242 18.26 0.41 15.81
C GLU A 242 16.92 -0.12 15.27
N PHE A 243 16.96 -1.05 14.30
CA PHE A 243 15.76 -1.74 13.82
C PHE A 243 15.04 -2.45 14.97
N HIS A 244 15.76 -3.24 15.77
CA HIS A 244 15.19 -3.96 16.90
C HIS A 244 14.70 -3.02 18.01
N ALA A 245 15.36 -1.89 18.23
CA ALA A 245 14.92 -0.90 19.21
C ALA A 245 13.58 -0.27 18.77
N LEU A 246 13.51 0.19 17.53
CA LEU A 246 12.30 0.77 16.94
C LEU A 246 11.15 -0.25 16.88
N HIS A 247 11.44 -1.49 16.48
CA HIS A 247 10.47 -2.57 16.49
C HIS A 247 9.86 -2.79 17.89
N ARG A 248 10.67 -2.86 18.93
CA ARG A 248 10.18 -3.03 20.33
C ARG A 248 9.31 -1.86 20.77
N GLU A 249 9.72 -0.63 20.44
CA GLU A 249 8.97 0.57 20.78
C GLU A 249 7.57 0.54 20.13
N ILE A 250 7.51 0.35 18.82
CA ILE A 250 6.25 0.34 18.07
C ILE A 250 5.39 -0.87 18.49
N TRP A 251 6.01 -2.04 18.66
CA TRP A 251 5.31 -3.26 19.08
C TRP A 251 4.65 -3.11 20.44
N SER A 252 5.26 -2.38 21.37
CA SER A 252 4.67 -2.13 22.70
C SER A 252 3.28 -1.47 22.63
N VAL A 253 3.04 -0.62 21.61
CA VAL A 253 1.75 0.02 21.35
C VAL A 253 0.84 -0.88 20.49
N LEU A 254 1.39 -1.48 19.43
CA LEU A 254 0.62 -2.30 18.49
C LEU A 254 0.06 -3.57 19.16
N LYS A 255 0.80 -4.20 20.05
CA LYS A 255 0.42 -5.45 20.74
C LYS A 255 -0.95 -5.35 21.40
N ASP A 256 -1.20 -4.26 22.14
CA ASP A 256 -2.47 -4.09 22.85
C ASP A 256 -3.65 -3.98 21.88
N GLU A 257 -3.44 -3.32 20.74
CA GLU A 257 -4.47 -3.18 19.71
C GLU A 257 -4.71 -4.51 18.97
N VAL A 258 -3.65 -5.30 18.70
CA VAL A 258 -3.80 -6.64 18.14
C VAL A 258 -4.61 -7.54 19.07
N MET A 259 -4.33 -7.51 20.39
CA MET A 259 -5.07 -8.30 21.38
C MET A 259 -6.53 -7.86 21.49
N LYS A 260 -6.82 -6.55 21.45
CA LYS A 260 -8.20 -6.03 21.39
C LYS A 260 -8.94 -6.51 20.12
N GLY A 261 -8.32 -6.41 18.96
CA GLY A 261 -8.90 -6.86 17.70
C GLY A 261 -9.20 -8.36 17.69
N TYR A 262 -8.30 -9.17 18.29
CA TYR A 262 -8.52 -10.61 18.42
C TYR A 262 -9.70 -10.94 19.35
N ALA A 263 -9.77 -10.30 20.52
CA ALA A 263 -10.88 -10.50 21.46
C ALA A 263 -12.24 -10.15 20.84
N GLN A 264 -12.31 -9.05 20.08
CA GLN A 264 -13.54 -8.65 19.37
C GLN A 264 -13.97 -9.65 18.30
N SER A 265 -13.00 -10.21 17.55
CA SER A 265 -13.31 -11.20 16.50
C SER A 265 -13.82 -12.52 17.09
N THR A 266 -13.30 -12.95 18.24
CA THR A 266 -13.75 -14.15 18.96
C THR A 266 -15.18 -13.97 19.48
N GLN A 267 -15.47 -12.83 20.12
CA GLN A 267 -16.82 -12.52 20.63
C GLN A 267 -17.86 -12.44 19.49
N ALA A 268 -17.49 -11.91 18.33
CA ALA A 268 -18.37 -11.85 17.19
C ALA A 268 -18.67 -13.24 16.60
N ALA A 269 -17.71 -14.16 16.65
CA ALA A 269 -17.89 -15.53 16.18
C ALA A 269 -18.76 -16.38 17.14
N GLU A 270 -18.74 -16.10 18.44
CA GLU A 270 -19.57 -16.76 19.44
C GLU A 270 -21.03 -16.27 19.46
N ALA A 271 -21.31 -15.12 18.85
CA ALA A 271 -22.63 -14.49 18.79
C ALA A 271 -23.47 -14.91 17.55
N VAL A 272 -22.94 -15.76 16.65
CA VAL A 272 -23.57 -16.31 15.44
C VAL A 272 -23.91 -17.78 15.65
#